data_0a930ce190f7c55732e1e3a2752314aa
#
_entry.id   0a930ce190f7c55732e1e3a2752314aa
#
_cell.length_a   1.000
_cell.length_b   1.000
_cell.length_c   1.000
_cell.angle_alpha   90.00
_cell.angle_beta   90.00
_cell.angle_gamma   90.00
#
_symmetry.space_group_name_H-M   'P 1'
#
loop_
_entity.id
_entity.type
_entity.pdbx_description
1 polymer ?
#
loop_
_entity_poly.entity_id
_entity_poly.type
_entity_poly.pdbx_seq_one_letter_code
_entity_poly.pdbx_strand_id
1 'polypeptide(L)'
;MLNSEELINKVKVYNKFLNPEKLNKAYDFAVKAHSNQKRASGDPYSVHPIEVANILTDLKLDSATITTGLLHDTIEDTYATYETIKGEFGSEVADLVDGVTKISVLENTATSNSKAENFRKLILATSKDIRVLLVKIADRLHNMRTIKAINKLDKRERIAQE
;
A
#
# COMPACT_ATOMS: atom_id res chain seq x y z
N MET A 1 2.17 -14.15 9.34
CA MET A 1 2.65 -13.15 8.34
C MET A 1 3.25 -13.90 7.18
N LEU A 2 2.81 -13.58 5.98
CA LEU A 2 3.31 -14.18 4.74
C LEU A 2 4.80 -13.83 4.58
N ASN A 3 5.65 -14.82 4.31
CA ASN A 3 7.06 -14.56 4.03
C ASN A 3 7.27 -14.25 2.53
N SER A 4 8.46 -13.80 2.16
CA SER A 4 8.79 -13.41 0.79
C SER A 4 8.60 -14.54 -0.21
N GLU A 5 9.02 -15.76 0.13
CA GLU A 5 8.91 -16.93 -0.76
C GLU A 5 7.45 -17.31 -1.00
N GLU A 6 6.63 -17.30 0.05
CA GLU A 6 5.19 -17.57 -0.05
C GLU A 6 4.49 -16.54 -0.95
N LEU A 7 4.82 -15.25 -0.82
CA LEU A 7 4.30 -14.19 -1.68
C LEU A 7 4.70 -14.40 -3.15
N ILE A 8 5.97 -14.68 -3.39
CA ILE A 8 6.50 -14.97 -4.74
C ILE A 8 5.78 -16.17 -5.35
N ASN A 9 5.60 -17.23 -4.60
CA ASN A 9 4.93 -18.45 -5.08
C ASN A 9 3.47 -18.17 -5.44
N LYS A 10 2.76 -17.36 -4.65
CA LYS A 10 1.38 -16.93 -4.98
C LYS A 10 1.31 -16.19 -6.31
N VAL A 11 2.24 -15.29 -6.56
CA VAL A 11 2.26 -14.51 -7.82
C VAL A 11 2.65 -15.40 -9.01
N LYS A 12 3.60 -16.33 -8.84
CA LYS A 12 4.02 -17.27 -9.89
C LYS A 12 2.88 -18.15 -10.40
N VAL A 13 1.89 -18.45 -9.58
CA VAL A 13 0.73 -19.26 -9.98
C VAL A 13 0.01 -18.65 -11.20
N TYR A 14 -0.11 -17.35 -11.27
CA TYR A 14 -0.83 -16.66 -12.36
C TYR A 14 0.09 -15.80 -13.26
N ASN A 15 1.30 -15.45 -12.81
CA ASN A 15 2.25 -14.65 -13.58
C ASN A 15 3.57 -15.40 -13.80
N LYS A 16 3.67 -16.07 -14.93
CA LYS A 16 4.85 -16.86 -15.32
C LYS A 16 6.08 -16.00 -15.66
N PHE A 17 5.88 -14.72 -15.93
CA PHE A 17 6.93 -13.75 -16.29
C PHE A 17 7.44 -12.95 -15.10
N LEU A 18 7.01 -13.29 -13.89
CA LEU A 18 7.47 -12.63 -12.68
C LEU A 18 9.00 -12.71 -12.56
N ASN A 19 9.63 -11.57 -12.27
CA ASN A 19 10.99 -11.54 -11.75
C ASN A 19 10.97 -11.69 -10.23
N PRO A 20 11.28 -12.88 -9.68
CA PRO A 20 11.19 -13.13 -8.25
C PRO A 20 12.18 -12.31 -7.43
N GLU A 21 13.35 -11.99 -7.97
CA GLU A 21 14.38 -11.20 -7.29
C GLU A 21 13.91 -9.76 -7.05
N LYS A 22 13.22 -9.15 -8.02
CA LYS A 22 12.66 -7.81 -7.87
C LYS A 22 11.56 -7.78 -6.81
N LEU A 23 10.70 -8.78 -6.76
CA LEU A 23 9.66 -8.86 -5.76
C LEU A 23 10.22 -9.11 -4.37
N ASN A 24 11.22 -9.99 -4.26
CA ASN A 24 11.94 -10.20 -2.99
C ASN A 24 12.61 -8.91 -2.49
N LYS A 25 13.27 -8.19 -3.39
CA LYS A 25 13.89 -6.91 -3.07
C LYS A 25 12.88 -5.89 -2.52
N ALA A 26 11.68 -5.83 -3.11
CA ALA A 26 10.61 -4.95 -2.62
C ALA A 26 10.10 -5.38 -1.23
N TYR A 27 9.98 -6.67 -1.00
CA TYR A 27 9.61 -7.23 0.30
C TYR A 27 10.63 -6.83 1.37
N ASP A 28 11.91 -7.08 1.13
CA ASP A 28 12.99 -6.77 2.06
C ASP A 28 13.10 -5.26 2.31
N PHE A 29 12.91 -4.44 1.27
CA PHE A 29 12.88 -2.99 1.39
C PHE A 29 11.75 -2.52 2.30
N ALA A 30 10.53 -3.03 2.13
CA ALA A 30 9.38 -2.68 2.97
C ALA A 30 9.62 -3.07 4.44
N VAL A 31 10.13 -4.27 4.70
CA VAL A 31 10.45 -4.73 6.06
C VAL A 31 11.52 -3.85 6.71
N LYS A 32 12.58 -3.52 5.98
CA LYS A 32 13.67 -2.68 6.47
C LYS A 32 13.21 -1.24 6.73
N ALA A 33 12.48 -0.65 5.80
CA ALA A 33 12.00 0.72 5.90
C ALA A 33 11.09 0.93 7.12
N HIS A 34 10.27 -0.06 7.46
CA HIS A 34 9.34 -0.02 8.60
C HIS A 34 9.86 -0.71 9.87
N SER A 35 11.16 -1.05 9.94
CA SER A 35 11.74 -1.86 11.02
C SER A 35 11.53 -1.29 12.43
N ASN A 36 11.45 0.03 12.56
CA ASN A 36 11.28 0.72 13.85
C ASN A 36 9.82 1.09 14.17
N GLN A 37 8.88 0.66 13.34
CA GLN A 37 7.47 1.03 13.45
C GLN A 37 6.62 -0.15 13.91
N LYS A 38 5.59 0.16 14.70
CA LYS A 38 4.59 -0.81 15.16
C LYS A 38 3.18 -0.33 14.87
N ARG A 39 2.29 -1.28 14.62
CA ARG A 39 0.86 -1.04 14.52
C ARG A 39 0.24 -0.83 15.91
N ALA A 40 -1.00 -0.35 15.93
CA ALA A 40 -1.77 -0.21 17.18
C ALA A 40 -1.98 -1.54 17.92
N SER A 41 -1.91 -2.67 17.21
CA SER A 41 -1.95 -4.02 17.78
C SER A 41 -0.66 -4.42 18.50
N GLY A 42 0.44 -3.69 18.29
CA GLY A 42 1.78 -4.05 18.78
C GLY A 42 2.62 -4.86 17.78
N ASP A 43 2.02 -5.34 16.69
CA ASP A 43 2.72 -6.05 15.63
C ASP A 43 3.70 -5.14 14.88
N PRO A 44 4.76 -5.69 14.25
CA PRO A 44 5.62 -4.93 13.33
C PRO A 44 4.78 -4.25 12.23
N TYR A 45 5.09 -3.00 11.90
CA TYR A 45 4.33 -2.27 10.88
C TYR A 45 4.35 -2.97 9.51
N SER A 46 5.45 -3.65 9.17
CA SER A 46 5.63 -4.38 7.92
C SER A 46 4.55 -5.44 7.63
N VAL A 47 3.84 -5.91 8.66
CA VAL A 47 2.67 -6.80 8.48
C VAL A 47 1.63 -6.17 7.56
N HIS A 48 1.40 -4.86 7.67
CA HIS A 48 0.40 -4.16 6.86
C HIS A 48 0.71 -4.18 5.36
N PRO A 49 1.84 -3.66 4.88
CA PRO A 49 2.13 -3.68 3.44
C PRO A 49 2.23 -5.10 2.87
N ILE A 50 2.69 -6.08 3.65
CA ILE A 50 2.73 -7.47 3.21
C ILE A 50 1.31 -8.02 3.01
N GLU A 51 0.38 -7.75 3.92
CA GLU A 51 -1.02 -8.18 3.78
C GLU A 51 -1.76 -7.42 2.66
N VAL A 52 -1.45 -6.14 2.45
CA VAL A 52 -1.95 -5.39 1.28
C VAL A 52 -1.49 -6.06 -0.02
N ALA A 53 -0.21 -6.39 -0.14
CA ALA A 53 0.32 -7.14 -1.28
C ALA A 53 -0.36 -8.51 -1.43
N ASN A 54 -0.62 -9.22 -0.34
CA ASN A 54 -1.32 -10.49 -0.34
C ASN A 54 -2.76 -10.36 -0.89
N ILE A 55 -3.51 -9.35 -0.48
CA ILE A 55 -4.85 -9.05 -1.02
C ILE A 55 -4.77 -8.81 -2.54
N LEU A 56 -3.78 -8.06 -3.00
CA LEU A 56 -3.59 -7.77 -4.43
C LEU A 56 -3.23 -9.04 -5.22
N THR A 57 -2.52 -10.01 -4.62
CA THR A 57 -2.28 -11.32 -5.26
C THR A 57 -3.56 -12.15 -5.39
N ASP A 58 -4.47 -12.08 -4.42
CA ASP A 58 -5.77 -12.76 -4.49
C ASP A 58 -6.62 -12.22 -5.67
N LEU A 59 -6.43 -10.95 -6.03
CA LEU A 59 -7.03 -10.32 -7.21
C LEU A 59 -6.25 -10.60 -8.51
N LYS A 60 -5.16 -11.36 -8.47
CA LYS A 60 -4.30 -11.73 -9.60
C LYS A 60 -3.76 -10.52 -10.37
N LEU A 61 -3.36 -9.46 -9.66
CA LEU A 61 -2.85 -8.24 -10.25
C LEU A 61 -1.38 -8.38 -10.69
N ASP A 62 -0.92 -7.46 -11.54
CA ASP A 62 0.43 -7.46 -12.10
C ASP A 62 1.52 -7.21 -11.04
N SER A 63 2.75 -7.56 -11.38
CA SER A 63 3.88 -7.46 -10.43
C SER A 63 4.18 -6.03 -9.99
N ALA A 64 3.98 -5.03 -10.86
CA ALA A 64 4.14 -3.62 -10.49
C ALA A 64 3.12 -3.19 -9.43
N THR A 65 1.88 -3.66 -9.52
CA THR A 65 0.84 -3.40 -8.52
C THR A 65 1.13 -4.08 -7.19
N ILE A 66 1.58 -5.35 -7.21
CA ILE A 66 1.98 -6.08 -6.01
C ILE A 66 3.16 -5.38 -5.32
N THR A 67 4.17 -5.00 -6.09
CA THR A 67 5.33 -4.23 -5.59
C THR A 67 4.89 -2.90 -4.98
N THR A 68 3.96 -2.20 -5.62
CA THR A 68 3.37 -0.96 -5.09
C THR A 68 2.65 -1.21 -3.76
N GLY A 69 1.94 -2.30 -3.63
CA GLY A 69 1.31 -2.70 -2.35
C GLY A 69 2.31 -2.85 -1.22
N LEU A 70 3.47 -3.46 -1.47
CA LEU A 70 4.56 -3.56 -0.51
C LEU A 70 5.15 -2.20 -0.11
N LEU A 71 5.21 -1.25 -1.05
CA LEU A 71 5.93 0.02 -0.89
C LEU A 71 5.02 1.23 -0.63
N HIS A 72 3.69 1.06 -0.63
CA HIS A 72 2.74 2.17 -0.70
C HIS A 72 2.88 3.21 0.42
N ASP A 73 3.29 2.80 1.63
CA ASP A 73 3.46 3.70 2.78
C ASP A 73 4.90 4.19 2.95
N THR A 74 5.86 3.73 2.14
CA THR A 74 7.28 4.02 2.38
C THR A 74 7.64 5.49 2.19
N ILE A 75 7.06 6.17 1.21
CA ILE A 75 7.34 7.59 0.96
C ILE A 75 6.72 8.46 2.05
N GLU A 76 5.51 8.12 2.53
CA GLU A 76 4.81 8.91 3.54
C GLU A 76 5.40 8.71 4.93
N ASP A 77 5.75 7.48 5.29
CA ASP A 77 6.01 7.08 6.68
C ASP A 77 7.47 6.72 6.98
N THR A 78 8.35 6.73 5.97
CA THR A 78 9.76 6.36 6.15
C THR A 78 10.73 7.34 5.49
N TYR A 79 12.01 7.00 5.50
CA TYR A 79 13.07 7.77 4.83
C TYR A 79 13.04 7.70 3.29
N ALA A 80 12.24 6.82 2.72
CA ALA A 80 12.21 6.62 1.27
C ALA A 80 11.59 7.82 0.54
N THR A 81 12.20 8.18 -0.58
CA THR A 81 11.72 9.25 -1.47
C THR A 81 11.27 8.67 -2.81
N TYR A 82 10.54 9.46 -3.60
CA TYR A 82 10.22 9.10 -4.98
C TYR A 82 11.47 8.67 -5.77
N GLU A 83 12.56 9.43 -5.66
CA GLU A 83 13.82 9.13 -6.35
C GLU A 83 14.45 7.81 -5.88
N THR A 84 14.36 7.51 -4.58
CA THR A 84 14.81 6.22 -4.04
C THR A 84 14.03 5.07 -4.67
N ILE A 85 12.71 5.16 -4.67
CA ILE A 85 11.84 4.12 -5.25
C ILE A 85 12.06 3.98 -6.76
N LYS A 86 12.18 5.09 -7.48
CA LYS A 86 12.47 5.10 -8.91
C LYS A 86 13.81 4.41 -9.24
N GLY A 87 14.86 4.73 -8.49
CA GLY A 87 16.18 4.14 -8.68
C GLY A 87 16.23 2.64 -8.41
N GLU A 88 15.48 2.17 -7.40
CA GLU A 88 15.47 0.78 -6.96
C GLU A 88 14.48 -0.11 -7.73
N PHE A 89 13.32 0.42 -8.13
CA PHE A 89 12.19 -0.34 -8.66
C PHE A 89 11.67 0.15 -10.01
N GLY A 90 12.17 1.27 -10.51
CA GLY A 90 11.77 1.86 -11.78
C GLY A 90 10.66 2.91 -11.65
N SER A 91 10.46 3.67 -12.73
CA SER A 91 9.52 4.80 -12.77
C SER A 91 8.06 4.36 -12.64
N GLU A 92 7.67 3.22 -13.22
CA GLU A 92 6.30 2.72 -13.15
C GLU A 92 5.86 2.49 -11.69
N VAL A 93 6.67 1.79 -10.89
CA VAL A 93 6.40 1.56 -9.47
C VAL A 93 6.46 2.86 -8.69
N ALA A 94 7.44 3.71 -8.94
CA ALA A 94 7.56 5.00 -8.26
C ALA A 94 6.35 5.91 -8.50
N ASP A 95 5.82 5.95 -9.72
CA ASP A 95 4.63 6.73 -10.07
C ASP A 95 3.37 6.17 -9.38
N LEU A 96 3.24 4.85 -9.29
CA LEU A 96 2.13 4.21 -8.58
C LEU A 96 2.19 4.49 -7.07
N VAL A 97 3.35 4.35 -6.45
CA VAL A 97 3.55 4.66 -5.02
C VAL A 97 3.26 6.13 -4.73
N ASP A 98 3.76 7.03 -5.57
CA ASP A 98 3.50 8.47 -5.45
C ASP A 98 2.01 8.79 -5.58
N GLY A 99 1.31 8.14 -6.50
CA GLY A 99 -0.13 8.27 -6.67
C GLY A 99 -0.91 7.85 -5.43
N VAL A 100 -0.57 6.72 -4.82
CA VAL A 100 -1.18 6.25 -3.56
C VAL A 100 -0.89 7.22 -2.41
N THR A 101 0.35 7.71 -2.31
CA THR A 101 0.76 8.69 -1.30
C THR A 101 -0.04 9.98 -1.39
N LYS A 102 -0.23 10.52 -2.61
CA LYS A 102 -1.04 11.73 -2.84
C LYS A 102 -2.49 11.56 -2.42
N ILE A 103 -3.08 10.39 -2.68
CA ILE A 103 -4.44 10.07 -2.22
C ILE A 103 -4.49 10.06 -0.69
N SER A 104 -3.54 9.41 -0.03
CA SER A 104 -3.46 9.35 1.43
C SER A 104 -3.34 10.74 2.06
N VAL A 105 -2.53 11.62 1.49
CA VAL A 105 -2.41 13.02 1.94
C VAL A 105 -3.74 13.77 1.82
N LEU A 106 -4.45 13.61 0.70
CA LEU A 106 -5.76 14.22 0.49
C LEU A 106 -6.80 13.75 1.51
N GLU A 107 -6.83 12.45 1.83
CA GLU A 107 -7.72 11.88 2.85
C GLU A 107 -7.43 12.46 4.25
N ASN A 108 -6.16 12.59 4.60
CA ASN A 108 -5.74 13.09 5.92
C ASN A 108 -5.99 14.60 6.12
N THR A 109 -6.08 15.36 5.04
CA THR A 109 -6.31 16.82 5.06
C THR A 109 -7.78 17.21 4.91
N ALA A 110 -8.67 16.25 4.67
CA ALA A 110 -10.08 16.48 4.41
C ALA A 110 -10.84 16.96 5.64
N THR A 111 -11.47 18.13 5.54
CA THR A 111 -12.53 18.56 6.44
C THR A 111 -13.90 18.06 5.94
N SER A 112 -14.89 17.95 6.82
CA SER A 112 -16.23 17.42 6.50
C SER A 112 -16.93 18.10 5.32
N ASN A 113 -16.60 19.35 5.02
CA ASN A 113 -17.17 20.13 3.91
C ASN A 113 -16.48 19.85 2.55
N SER A 114 -15.41 19.09 2.50
CA SER A 114 -14.58 18.86 1.31
C SER A 114 -14.74 17.44 0.71
N LYS A 115 -15.67 16.62 1.20
CA LYS A 115 -15.86 15.24 0.75
C LYS A 115 -16.09 15.12 -0.76
N ALA A 116 -16.94 15.96 -1.34
CA ALA A 116 -17.22 15.97 -2.78
C ALA A 116 -16.01 16.40 -3.61
N GLU A 117 -15.25 17.39 -3.13
CA GLU A 117 -14.03 17.87 -3.79
C GLU A 117 -12.91 16.84 -3.69
N ASN A 118 -12.79 16.17 -2.56
CA ASN A 118 -11.83 15.07 -2.38
C ASN A 118 -12.15 13.87 -3.24
N PHE A 119 -13.41 13.51 -3.36
CA PHE A 119 -13.85 12.46 -4.29
C PHE A 119 -13.51 12.80 -5.74
N ARG A 120 -13.71 14.05 -6.15
CA ARG A 120 -13.31 14.54 -7.48
C ARG A 120 -11.80 14.44 -7.68
N LYS A 121 -10.99 14.86 -6.71
CA LYS A 121 -9.52 14.75 -6.74
C LYS A 121 -9.06 13.31 -6.78
N LEU A 122 -9.72 12.41 -6.05
CA LEU A 122 -9.51 10.97 -6.07
C LEU A 122 -9.74 10.41 -7.49
N ILE A 123 -10.86 10.75 -8.12
CA ILE A 123 -11.16 10.33 -9.50
C ILE A 123 -10.11 10.86 -10.47
N LEU A 124 -9.68 12.12 -10.35
CA LEU A 124 -8.65 12.71 -11.20
C LEU A 124 -7.29 12.05 -11.01
N ALA A 125 -6.90 11.70 -9.78
CA ALA A 125 -5.67 11.00 -9.48
C ALA A 125 -5.69 9.56 -10.04
N THR A 126 -6.82 8.87 -9.96
CA THR A 126 -6.99 7.49 -10.47
C THR A 126 -7.23 7.45 -11.98
N SER A 127 -7.60 8.57 -12.62
CA SER A 127 -7.77 8.63 -14.07
C SER A 127 -6.48 8.37 -14.85
N LYS A 128 -5.32 8.57 -14.22
CA LYS A 128 -4.01 8.27 -14.81
C LYS A 128 -3.70 6.78 -14.81
N ASP A 129 -4.00 6.10 -13.70
CA ASP A 129 -3.77 4.65 -13.54
C ASP A 129 -4.70 4.08 -12.48
N ILE A 130 -5.61 3.20 -12.88
CA ILE A 130 -6.59 2.54 -11.99
C ILE A 130 -5.91 1.68 -10.90
N ARG A 131 -4.67 1.22 -11.13
CA ARG A 131 -3.94 0.41 -10.16
C ARG A 131 -3.71 1.15 -8.85
N VAL A 132 -3.56 2.46 -8.87
CA VAL A 132 -3.48 3.31 -7.67
C VAL A 132 -4.72 3.14 -6.79
N LEU A 133 -5.91 3.13 -7.39
CA LEU A 133 -7.17 2.89 -6.67
C LEU A 133 -7.23 1.47 -6.10
N LEU A 134 -6.81 0.47 -6.87
CA LEU A 134 -6.81 -0.92 -6.41
C LEU A 134 -5.91 -1.14 -5.21
N VAL A 135 -4.72 -0.53 -5.19
CA VAL A 135 -3.82 -0.55 -4.03
C VAL A 135 -4.49 0.14 -2.84
N LYS A 136 -5.14 1.29 -3.05
CA LYS A 136 -5.82 2.02 -1.97
C LYS A 136 -7.00 1.24 -1.39
N ILE A 137 -7.76 0.54 -2.22
CA ILE A 137 -8.85 -0.33 -1.76
C ILE A 137 -8.29 -1.49 -0.91
N ALA A 138 -7.20 -2.13 -1.34
CA ALA A 138 -6.55 -3.19 -0.57
C ALA A 138 -6.01 -2.68 0.78
N ASP A 139 -5.42 -1.49 0.81
CA ASP A 139 -5.00 -0.80 2.03
C ASP A 139 -6.19 -0.61 2.99
N ARG A 140 -7.28 -0.05 2.51
CA ARG A 140 -8.49 0.16 3.31
C ARG A 140 -9.09 -1.15 3.80
N LEU A 141 -9.15 -2.16 2.97
CA LEU A 141 -9.65 -3.48 3.34
C LEU A 141 -8.85 -4.09 4.50
N HIS A 142 -7.52 -4.01 4.45
CA HIS A 142 -6.69 -4.50 5.56
C HIS A 142 -6.89 -3.67 6.82
N ASN A 143 -6.98 -2.34 6.71
CA ASN A 143 -7.27 -1.47 7.86
C ASN A 143 -8.62 -1.80 8.50
N MET A 144 -9.65 -2.07 7.73
CA MET A 144 -10.97 -2.50 8.23
C MET A 144 -10.89 -3.87 8.93
N ARG A 145 -10.15 -4.83 8.39
CA ARG A 145 -9.95 -6.14 9.02
C ARG A 145 -9.24 -6.05 10.37
N THR A 146 -8.41 -5.04 10.57
CA THR A 146 -7.61 -4.84 11.79
C THR A 146 -8.16 -3.74 12.72
N ILE A 147 -9.32 -3.16 12.40
CA ILE A 147 -9.91 -2.03 13.15
C ILE A 147 -10.15 -2.33 14.63
N LYS A 148 -10.43 -3.59 14.97
CA LYS A 148 -10.67 -4.04 16.36
C LYS A 148 -9.45 -3.86 17.27
N ALA A 149 -8.24 -3.84 16.72
CA ALA A 149 -7.00 -3.62 17.45
C ALA A 149 -6.79 -2.15 17.86
N ILE A 150 -7.62 -1.22 17.36
CA ILE A 150 -7.50 0.21 17.64
C ILE A 150 -8.35 0.53 18.86
N ASN A 151 -7.72 0.98 19.96
CA ASN A 151 -8.40 1.25 21.23
C ASN A 151 -9.17 2.59 21.28
N LYS A 152 -8.92 3.51 20.34
CA LYS A 152 -9.59 4.82 20.28
C LYS A 152 -10.81 4.76 19.38
N LEU A 153 -12.01 4.98 19.95
CA LEU A 153 -13.28 4.95 19.23
C LEU A 153 -13.29 5.93 18.04
N ASP A 154 -12.88 7.16 18.26
CA ASP A 154 -12.82 8.21 17.21
C ASP A 154 -11.98 7.80 15.99
N LYS A 155 -10.87 7.08 16.23
CA LYS A 155 -10.01 6.58 15.16
C LYS A 155 -10.66 5.43 14.41
N ARG A 156 -11.41 4.55 15.11
CA ARG A 156 -12.19 3.46 14.49
C ARG A 156 -13.28 4.03 13.58
N GLU A 157 -14.03 5.00 14.06
CA GLU A 157 -15.09 5.66 13.30
C GLU A 157 -14.56 6.34 12.06
N ARG A 158 -13.44 7.06 12.16
CA ARG A 158 -12.81 7.70 11.01
C ARG A 158 -12.40 6.69 9.93
N ILE A 159 -11.74 5.59 10.32
CA ILE A 159 -11.33 4.53 9.37
C ILE A 159 -12.55 3.87 8.71
N ALA A 160 -13.64 3.70 9.45
CA ALA A 160 -14.87 3.11 8.92
C ALA A 160 -15.63 4.04 7.96
N GLN A 161 -15.42 5.37 8.06
CA GLN A 161 -16.03 6.37 7.19
C GLN A 161 -15.25 6.64 5.90
N GLU A 162 -13.97 6.34 5.88
CA GLU A 162 -13.07 6.43 4.72
C GLU A 162 -13.26 5.27 3.75
#